data_9ef1cd648840ea0e284cffee69d33656
#
_entry.id   9ef1cd648840ea0e284cffee69d33656
#
_cell.length_a   1.000
_cell.length_b   1.000
_cell.length_c   1.000
_cell.angle_alpha   90.00
_cell.angle_beta   90.00
_cell.angle_gamma   90.00
#
_symmetry.space_group_name_H-M   'P 1'
#
loop_
_entity.id
_entity.type
_entity.pdbx_description
1 polymer ?
#
loop_
_entity_poly.entity_id
_entity_poly.type
_entity_poly.pdbx_seq_one_letter_code
_entity_poly.pdbx_strand_id
1 'polypeptide(L)'
;MAAVYAGAMTDATDARLAEQYEAYPYPRRDPREEAKRLIVGSPGHLREIDHWVFGARRPAPRPLRALIAGGGTGDATIMLAQQMARAGRVGGVTWLDRSAASLRIAQARAAARGLTNVVWEPRSLLELPGSGLGPFDYIDCCGVLHHLPDPVEGLRALLSVLAPGGGLGLMVYAPHGRTGVYMLQEALRLLAPADEAPAARLDVAKRVMRHLPETAWLRRNGFLDDHINGGDAGLYDLLLNPRDRAFTVRELHALLAGEGLAVTCWVEPARYDPIPLLPDPRLRARVEALGPIDRAALAETLAGNVSAHIVYCVRADERVERADFMAADAVPVLRELSGSELAGGIAPDGTITFVVDGLRLPIALPPLAPAILRLVDGQRSVGDIAAELAQRGTGVEAFERAWRATFGALENLNRLLLAAPVG
;
A
#
# COMPACT_ATOMS: atom_id res chain seq x y z
N MET A 1 26.79 -29.02 -9.50
CA MET A 1 26.70 -29.10 -8.04
C MET A 1 26.10 -27.83 -7.43
N ALA A 2 26.52 -26.61 -7.76
CA ALA A 2 25.94 -25.38 -7.18
C ALA A 2 24.43 -25.20 -7.40
N ALA A 3 23.91 -25.54 -8.58
CA ALA A 3 22.47 -25.43 -8.88
C ALA A 3 21.60 -26.42 -8.09
N VAL A 4 22.10 -27.63 -7.80
CA VAL A 4 21.39 -28.64 -6.99
C VAL A 4 21.36 -28.23 -5.54
N TYR A 5 22.44 -27.64 -5.01
CA TYR A 5 22.49 -27.12 -3.64
C TYR A 5 21.59 -25.87 -3.47
N ALA A 6 21.52 -24.99 -4.48
CA ALA A 6 20.66 -23.83 -4.47
C ALA A 6 19.16 -24.25 -4.45
N GLY A 7 18.77 -25.24 -5.28
CA GLY A 7 17.39 -25.77 -5.27
C GLY A 7 16.99 -26.39 -3.94
N ALA A 8 17.85 -27.24 -3.34
CA ALA A 8 17.55 -27.87 -2.05
C ALA A 8 17.49 -26.85 -0.88
N MET A 9 18.29 -25.79 -0.90
CA MET A 9 18.22 -24.69 0.08
C MET A 9 16.94 -23.86 -0.09
N THR A 10 16.48 -23.66 -1.33
CA THR A 10 15.24 -22.93 -1.63
C THR A 10 14.03 -23.67 -1.07
N ASP A 11 13.93 -25.00 -1.33
CA ASP A 11 12.84 -25.83 -0.84
C ASP A 11 12.76 -25.87 0.71
N ALA A 12 13.90 -25.99 1.36
CA ALA A 12 13.97 -25.97 2.84
C ALA A 12 13.55 -24.60 3.42
N THR A 13 13.91 -23.50 2.77
CA THR A 13 13.51 -22.15 3.21
C THR A 13 12.02 -21.91 2.98
N ASP A 14 11.46 -22.41 1.89
CA ASP A 14 10.03 -22.32 1.60
C ASP A 14 9.19 -23.14 2.58
N ALA A 15 9.67 -24.32 2.98
CA ALA A 15 9.03 -25.13 4.02
C ALA A 15 9.00 -24.40 5.37
N ARG A 16 10.11 -23.76 5.78
CA ARG A 16 10.19 -22.97 7.02
C ARG A 16 9.29 -21.73 6.97
N LEU A 17 9.21 -21.07 5.83
CA LEU A 17 8.28 -19.94 5.65
C LEU A 17 6.82 -20.38 5.79
N ALA A 18 6.47 -21.55 5.26
CA ALA A 18 5.15 -22.15 5.45
C ALA A 18 4.88 -22.49 6.91
N GLU A 19 5.82 -23.14 7.60
CA GLU A 19 5.73 -23.48 9.03
C GLU A 19 5.56 -22.21 9.88
N GLN A 20 6.28 -21.14 9.58
CA GLN A 20 6.14 -19.84 10.25
C GLN A 20 4.71 -19.33 10.19
N TYR A 21 4.11 -19.23 9.00
CA TYR A 21 2.77 -18.66 8.83
C TYR A 21 1.65 -19.60 9.31
N GLU A 22 1.89 -20.91 9.41
CA GLU A 22 0.97 -21.82 10.09
C GLU A 22 1.05 -21.67 11.62
N ALA A 23 2.25 -21.49 12.19
CA ALA A 23 2.45 -21.32 13.64
C ALA A 23 2.07 -19.90 14.11
N TYR A 24 2.37 -18.89 13.32
CA TYR A 24 2.18 -17.47 13.63
C TYR A 24 1.53 -16.73 12.46
N PRO A 25 0.20 -16.95 12.21
CA PRO A 25 -0.51 -16.22 11.15
C PRO A 25 -0.37 -14.70 11.31
N TYR A 26 0.06 -14.01 10.24
CA TYR A 26 0.37 -12.59 10.26
C TYR A 26 -0.48 -11.83 9.23
N PRO A 27 -0.90 -10.59 9.58
CA PRO A 27 -0.90 -10.01 10.93
C PRO A 27 -1.89 -10.73 11.86
N ARG A 28 -1.62 -10.72 13.17
CA ARG A 28 -2.56 -11.31 14.14
C ARG A 28 -3.88 -10.57 14.11
N ARG A 29 -4.99 -11.30 13.88
CA ARG A 29 -6.35 -10.72 13.81
C ARG A 29 -7.33 -11.55 14.63
N ASP A 30 -8.27 -10.86 15.28
CA ASP A 30 -9.41 -11.47 15.98
C ASP A 30 -10.69 -11.15 15.17
N PRO A 31 -11.43 -12.16 14.68
CA PRO A 31 -12.67 -11.95 13.95
C PRO A 31 -13.72 -11.13 14.72
N ARG A 32 -13.70 -11.12 16.04
CA ARG A 32 -14.60 -10.31 16.88
C ARG A 32 -14.38 -8.80 16.73
N GLU A 33 -13.19 -8.39 16.34
CA GLU A 33 -12.87 -6.97 16.10
C GLU A 33 -13.56 -6.41 14.85
N GLU A 34 -14.04 -7.28 13.94
CA GLU A 34 -14.73 -6.87 12.72
C GLU A 34 -16.04 -6.14 13.00
N ALA A 35 -16.69 -6.39 14.13
CA ALA A 35 -17.88 -5.66 14.57
C ALA A 35 -17.58 -4.20 14.95
N LYS A 36 -16.31 -3.88 15.32
CA LYS A 36 -15.92 -2.58 15.82
C LYS A 36 -15.43 -1.66 14.70
N ARG A 37 -14.59 -2.17 13.80
CA ARG A 37 -13.98 -1.36 12.74
C ARG A 37 -13.61 -2.20 11.52
N LEU A 38 -13.57 -1.55 10.36
CA LEU A 38 -12.90 -2.05 9.17
C LEU A 38 -11.43 -1.59 9.21
N ILE A 39 -10.49 -2.53 9.02
CA ILE A 39 -9.10 -2.15 8.80
C ILE A 39 -9.00 -1.61 7.37
N VAL A 40 -8.48 -0.40 7.22
CA VAL A 40 -8.34 0.28 5.94
C VAL A 40 -6.88 0.62 5.73
N GLY A 41 -6.37 0.39 4.52
CA GLY A 41 -4.99 0.64 4.15
C GLY A 41 -4.79 0.73 2.64
N SER A 42 -3.53 0.76 2.25
CA SER A 42 -3.04 0.65 0.86
C SER A 42 -2.03 -0.50 0.80
N PRO A 43 -1.88 -1.17 -0.36
CA PRO A 43 -2.72 -1.05 -1.54
C PRO A 43 -4.09 -1.68 -1.34
N GLY A 44 -4.95 -1.65 -2.37
CA GLY A 44 -6.22 -2.39 -2.39
C GLY A 44 -7.46 -1.59 -1.99
N HIS A 45 -7.32 -0.29 -1.64
CA HIS A 45 -8.48 0.57 -1.40
C HIS A 45 -9.24 0.86 -2.70
N LEU A 46 -10.57 0.64 -2.74
CA LEU A 46 -11.38 0.74 -3.97
C LEU A 46 -11.22 2.09 -4.69
N ARG A 47 -11.23 3.21 -3.95
CA ARG A 47 -11.06 4.56 -4.51
C ARG A 47 -9.67 4.78 -5.11
N GLU A 48 -8.64 4.18 -4.52
CA GLU A 48 -7.28 4.22 -5.05
C GLU A 48 -7.17 3.39 -6.33
N ILE A 49 -7.79 2.22 -6.38
CA ILE A 49 -7.83 1.38 -7.58
C ILE A 49 -8.50 2.14 -8.72
N ASP A 50 -9.67 2.73 -8.49
CA ASP A 50 -10.38 3.50 -9.51
C ASP A 50 -9.54 4.70 -10.00
N HIS A 51 -8.82 5.39 -9.10
CA HIS A 51 -8.03 6.57 -9.43
C HIS A 51 -6.65 6.24 -10.02
N TRP A 52 -5.86 5.38 -9.33
CA TRP A 52 -4.46 5.16 -9.71
C TRP A 52 -4.26 4.07 -10.76
N VAL A 53 -5.14 3.04 -10.77
CA VAL A 53 -5.07 1.95 -11.74
C VAL A 53 -5.90 2.29 -12.98
N PHE A 54 -7.15 2.67 -12.79
CA PHE A 54 -8.07 2.92 -13.91
C PHE A 54 -8.14 4.38 -14.34
N GLY A 55 -7.34 5.27 -13.72
CA GLY A 55 -7.28 6.68 -14.07
C GLY A 55 -8.58 7.45 -13.87
N ALA A 56 -9.51 6.96 -13.04
CA ALA A 56 -10.88 7.45 -12.90
C ALA A 56 -11.66 7.45 -14.24
N ARG A 57 -11.35 6.55 -15.18
CA ARG A 57 -12.00 6.47 -16.51
C ARG A 57 -12.84 5.20 -16.69
N ARG A 58 -12.64 4.18 -15.83
CA ARG A 58 -13.43 2.95 -15.91
C ARG A 58 -14.78 3.16 -15.23
N PRO A 59 -15.92 2.98 -15.95
CA PRO A 59 -17.25 3.18 -15.35
C PRO A 59 -17.50 2.26 -14.15
N ALA A 60 -18.10 2.82 -13.10
CA ALA A 60 -18.42 2.11 -11.86
C ALA A 60 -19.29 0.84 -12.07
N PRO A 61 -20.29 0.81 -12.98
CA PRO A 61 -21.09 -0.39 -13.25
C PRO A 61 -20.32 -1.56 -13.83
N ARG A 62 -19.12 -1.32 -14.44
CA ARG A 62 -18.30 -2.41 -14.96
C ARG A 62 -17.80 -3.30 -13.83
N PRO A 63 -18.03 -4.63 -13.90
CA PRO A 63 -17.60 -5.56 -12.84
C PRO A 63 -16.11 -5.46 -12.52
N LEU A 64 -15.77 -5.55 -11.24
CA LEU A 64 -14.39 -5.60 -10.76
C LEU A 64 -14.08 -7.01 -10.24
N ARG A 65 -13.17 -7.72 -10.89
CA ARG A 65 -12.62 -8.99 -10.41
C ARG A 65 -11.23 -8.72 -9.83
N ALA A 66 -11.10 -8.88 -8.54
CA ALA A 66 -9.85 -8.63 -7.83
C ALA A 66 -9.24 -9.93 -7.30
N LEU A 67 -7.91 -10.04 -7.37
CA LEU A 67 -7.12 -11.08 -6.72
C LEU A 67 -6.32 -10.45 -5.58
N ILE A 68 -6.36 -11.05 -4.41
CA ILE A 68 -5.46 -10.72 -3.30
C ILE A 68 -4.47 -11.88 -3.17
N ALA A 69 -3.29 -11.71 -3.75
CA ALA A 69 -2.21 -12.69 -3.77
C ALA A 69 -1.36 -12.58 -2.50
N GLY A 70 -1.37 -13.61 -1.68
CA GLY A 70 -0.86 -13.58 -0.31
C GLY A 70 -1.88 -12.94 0.64
N GLY A 71 -3.13 -13.41 0.58
CA GLY A 71 -4.24 -12.79 1.32
C GLY A 71 -4.14 -12.88 2.85
N GLY A 72 -3.22 -13.70 3.38
CA GLY A 72 -2.94 -13.79 4.81
C GLY A 72 -4.21 -13.90 5.66
N THR A 73 -4.23 -13.23 6.80
CA THR A 73 -5.40 -13.21 7.70
C THR A 73 -6.55 -12.32 7.20
N GLY A 74 -6.44 -11.73 5.97
CA GLY A 74 -7.58 -11.19 5.22
C GLY A 74 -7.72 -9.67 5.22
N ASP A 75 -6.75 -8.87 5.65
CA ASP A 75 -6.92 -7.41 5.74
C ASP A 75 -7.35 -6.78 4.40
N ALA A 76 -6.59 -6.97 3.32
CA ALA A 76 -6.91 -6.44 2.01
C ALA A 76 -8.21 -7.06 1.43
N THR A 77 -8.41 -8.37 1.62
CA THR A 77 -9.61 -9.09 1.16
C THR A 77 -10.88 -8.52 1.79
N ILE A 78 -10.91 -8.41 3.11
CA ILE A 78 -12.06 -7.91 3.87
C ILE A 78 -12.32 -6.44 3.54
N MET A 79 -11.27 -5.63 3.47
CA MET A 79 -11.38 -4.22 3.12
C MET A 79 -12.03 -4.03 1.75
N LEU A 80 -11.45 -4.63 0.70
CA LEU A 80 -11.93 -4.44 -0.66
C LEU A 80 -13.33 -5.04 -0.86
N ALA A 81 -13.58 -6.26 -0.37
CA ALA A 81 -14.89 -6.89 -0.45
C ALA A 81 -15.99 -6.05 0.22
N GLN A 82 -15.70 -5.49 1.41
CA GLN A 82 -16.64 -4.61 2.12
C GLN A 82 -16.86 -3.29 1.40
N GLN A 83 -15.80 -2.68 0.83
CA GLN A 83 -15.90 -1.44 0.07
C GLN A 83 -16.71 -1.65 -1.22
N MET A 84 -16.48 -2.77 -1.93
CA MET A 84 -17.28 -3.15 -3.11
C MET A 84 -18.75 -3.35 -2.75
N ALA A 85 -19.05 -4.08 -1.67
CA ALA A 85 -20.42 -4.30 -1.21
C ALA A 85 -21.14 -2.98 -0.85
N ARG A 86 -20.47 -2.07 -0.13
CA ARG A 86 -21.01 -0.75 0.23
C ARG A 86 -21.25 0.15 -0.97
N ALA A 87 -20.38 0.06 -1.97
CA ALA A 87 -20.49 0.85 -3.20
C ALA A 87 -21.43 0.23 -4.25
N GLY A 88 -22.04 -0.92 -3.97
CA GLY A 88 -22.83 -1.66 -4.96
C GLY A 88 -22.00 -2.11 -6.18
N ARG A 89 -20.66 -2.22 -6.04
CA ARG A 89 -19.77 -2.60 -7.13
C ARG A 89 -19.93 -4.06 -7.46
N VAL A 90 -20.32 -4.37 -8.69
CA VAL A 90 -20.46 -5.75 -9.19
C VAL A 90 -19.08 -6.41 -9.30
N GLY A 91 -19.00 -7.73 -9.05
CA GLY A 91 -17.77 -8.52 -9.10
C GLY A 91 -17.45 -9.15 -7.75
N GLY A 92 -16.18 -9.42 -7.51
CA GLY A 92 -15.76 -10.09 -6.27
C GLY A 92 -14.25 -10.09 -6.07
N VAL A 93 -13.86 -10.56 -4.89
CA VAL A 93 -12.48 -10.66 -4.45
C VAL A 93 -12.10 -12.14 -4.34
N THR A 94 -11.01 -12.54 -4.97
CA THR A 94 -10.40 -13.86 -4.78
C THR A 94 -9.26 -13.72 -3.79
N TRP A 95 -9.38 -14.36 -2.65
CA TRP A 95 -8.30 -14.55 -1.69
C TRP A 95 -7.43 -15.73 -2.14
N LEU A 96 -6.13 -15.54 -2.20
CA LEU A 96 -5.17 -16.57 -2.56
C LEU A 96 -4.01 -16.55 -1.55
N ASP A 97 -3.83 -17.66 -0.84
CA ASP A 97 -2.73 -17.88 0.09
C ASP A 97 -2.57 -19.38 0.34
N ARG A 98 -1.40 -19.83 0.75
CA ARG A 98 -1.13 -21.23 1.03
C ARG A 98 -1.35 -21.64 2.49
N SER A 99 -1.47 -20.68 3.42
CA SER A 99 -1.65 -20.95 4.86
C SER A 99 -3.09 -21.30 5.20
N ALA A 100 -3.30 -22.53 5.69
CA ALA A 100 -4.60 -22.97 6.18
C ALA A 100 -5.02 -22.26 7.47
N ALA A 101 -4.07 -21.89 8.32
CA ALA A 101 -4.34 -21.11 9.53
C ALA A 101 -4.83 -19.71 9.20
N SER A 102 -4.19 -19.02 8.24
CA SER A 102 -4.61 -17.72 7.74
C SER A 102 -5.99 -17.76 7.08
N LEU A 103 -6.26 -18.80 6.26
CA LEU A 103 -7.56 -19.01 5.62
C LEU A 103 -8.70 -19.05 6.64
N ARG A 104 -8.55 -19.86 7.71
CA ARG A 104 -9.59 -19.97 8.77
C ARG A 104 -9.90 -18.62 9.40
N ILE A 105 -8.87 -17.81 9.66
CA ILE A 105 -9.05 -16.46 10.24
C ILE A 105 -9.76 -15.54 9.25
N ALA A 106 -9.31 -15.51 7.99
CA ALA A 106 -9.90 -14.66 6.94
C ALA A 106 -11.38 -15.02 6.69
N GLN A 107 -11.71 -16.32 6.62
CA GLN A 107 -13.10 -16.79 6.48
C GLN A 107 -13.98 -16.38 7.67
N ALA A 108 -13.49 -16.54 8.89
CA ALA A 108 -14.23 -16.13 10.08
C ALA A 108 -14.46 -14.61 10.12
N ARG A 109 -13.49 -13.80 9.68
CA ARG A 109 -13.64 -12.34 9.54
C ARG A 109 -14.67 -11.96 8.47
N ALA A 110 -14.63 -12.61 7.29
CA ALA A 110 -15.62 -12.39 6.23
C ALA A 110 -17.05 -12.74 6.70
N ALA A 111 -17.19 -13.87 7.38
CA ALA A 111 -18.48 -14.30 7.96
C ALA A 111 -18.99 -13.31 9.01
N ALA A 112 -18.13 -12.76 9.88
CA ALA A 112 -18.50 -11.76 10.88
C ALA A 112 -19.07 -10.47 10.24
N ARG A 113 -18.71 -10.18 8.98
CA ARG A 113 -19.24 -9.04 8.20
C ARG A 113 -20.36 -9.40 7.23
N GLY A 114 -20.73 -10.69 7.13
CA GLY A 114 -21.73 -11.15 6.15
C GLY A 114 -21.28 -10.98 4.70
N LEU A 115 -19.98 -11.03 4.41
CA LEU A 115 -19.45 -10.88 3.06
C LEU A 115 -19.70 -12.17 2.26
N THR A 116 -20.31 -12.04 1.09
CA THR A 116 -20.62 -13.16 0.17
C THR A 116 -19.89 -13.05 -1.18
N ASN A 117 -19.14 -11.97 -1.38
CA ASN A 117 -18.42 -11.66 -2.61
C ASN A 117 -16.93 -12.03 -2.55
N VAL A 118 -16.58 -13.07 -1.78
CA VAL A 118 -15.20 -13.56 -1.64
C VAL A 118 -15.12 -15.02 -2.09
N VAL A 119 -14.13 -15.32 -2.94
CA VAL A 119 -13.74 -16.68 -3.35
C VAL A 119 -12.43 -17.04 -2.65
N TRP A 120 -12.29 -18.29 -2.20
CA TRP A 120 -11.16 -18.75 -1.41
C TRP A 120 -10.34 -19.77 -2.20
N GLU A 121 -9.08 -19.44 -2.50
CA GLU A 121 -8.14 -20.24 -3.28
C GLU A 121 -6.90 -20.58 -2.45
N PRO A 122 -6.88 -21.73 -1.73
CA PRO A 122 -5.75 -22.13 -0.91
C PRO A 122 -4.62 -22.72 -1.78
N ARG A 123 -3.81 -21.84 -2.35
CA ARG A 123 -2.66 -22.22 -3.20
C ARG A 123 -1.56 -21.14 -3.19
N SER A 124 -0.38 -21.49 -3.71
CA SER A 124 0.72 -20.56 -3.93
C SER A 124 0.43 -19.63 -5.11
N LEU A 125 0.91 -18.38 -5.04
CA LEU A 125 0.86 -17.48 -6.21
C LEU A 125 1.71 -18.00 -7.38
N LEU A 126 2.74 -18.80 -7.13
CA LEU A 126 3.56 -19.42 -8.18
C LEU A 126 2.80 -20.50 -8.98
N GLU A 127 1.64 -20.95 -8.48
CA GLU A 127 0.75 -21.88 -9.19
C GLU A 127 -0.31 -21.18 -10.06
N LEU A 128 -0.26 -19.84 -10.17
CA LEU A 128 -1.20 -19.07 -11.00
C LEU A 128 -1.07 -19.39 -12.50
N PRO A 129 0.15 -19.52 -13.08
CA PRO A 129 0.27 -19.86 -14.49
C PRO A 129 -0.40 -21.21 -14.81
N GLY A 130 -1.32 -21.20 -15.77
CA GLY A 130 -2.07 -22.41 -16.16
C GLY A 130 -3.14 -22.88 -15.17
N SER A 131 -3.42 -22.14 -14.12
CA SER A 131 -4.42 -22.50 -13.09
C SER A 131 -5.87 -22.41 -13.57
N GLY A 132 -6.13 -21.71 -14.66
CA GLY A 132 -7.49 -21.37 -15.12
C GLY A 132 -8.14 -20.23 -14.32
N LEU A 133 -7.48 -19.68 -13.32
CA LEU A 133 -7.95 -18.50 -12.60
C LEU A 133 -7.77 -17.23 -13.42
N GLY A 134 -8.64 -16.26 -13.18
CA GLY A 134 -8.58 -14.96 -13.86
C GLY A 134 -9.34 -14.94 -15.21
N PRO A 135 -9.06 -13.95 -16.08
CA PRO A 135 -8.21 -12.80 -15.81
C PRO A 135 -8.82 -11.86 -14.75
N PHE A 136 -7.94 -11.20 -13.97
CA PHE A 136 -8.33 -10.26 -12.94
C PHE A 136 -8.09 -8.81 -13.39
N ASP A 137 -9.03 -7.92 -13.05
CA ASP A 137 -8.92 -6.49 -13.37
C ASP A 137 -7.95 -5.77 -12.44
N TYR A 138 -7.84 -6.26 -11.21
CA TYR A 138 -6.91 -5.75 -10.20
C TYR A 138 -6.27 -6.91 -9.43
N ILE A 139 -4.98 -6.80 -9.19
CA ILE A 139 -4.25 -7.76 -8.35
C ILE A 139 -3.55 -6.99 -7.23
N ASP A 140 -3.84 -7.37 -6.00
CA ASP A 140 -3.13 -6.92 -4.81
C ASP A 140 -2.05 -7.96 -4.45
N CYS A 141 -0.82 -7.50 -4.23
CA CYS A 141 0.26 -8.35 -3.74
C CYS A 141 1.04 -7.57 -2.66
N CYS A 142 0.46 -7.55 -1.47
CA CYS A 142 0.95 -6.78 -0.34
C CYS A 142 1.76 -7.69 0.60
N GLY A 143 3.06 -7.41 0.75
CA GLY A 143 3.88 -8.14 1.71
C GLY A 143 4.31 -9.54 1.26
N VAL A 144 4.46 -9.80 -0.04
CA VAL A 144 4.71 -11.17 -0.55
C VAL A 144 5.96 -11.27 -1.43
N LEU A 145 6.12 -10.40 -2.43
CA LEU A 145 7.20 -10.53 -3.42
C LEU A 145 8.60 -10.57 -2.79
N HIS A 146 8.80 -9.84 -1.71
CA HIS A 146 10.07 -9.75 -1.00
C HIS A 146 10.40 -11.01 -0.15
N HIS A 147 9.46 -11.94 -0.06
CA HIS A 147 9.65 -13.26 0.57
C HIS A 147 9.83 -14.39 -0.45
N LEU A 148 9.73 -14.11 -1.74
CA LEU A 148 9.93 -15.13 -2.77
C LEU A 148 11.43 -15.36 -3.04
N PRO A 149 11.82 -16.57 -3.47
CA PRO A 149 13.18 -16.85 -3.94
C PRO A 149 13.56 -15.96 -5.12
N ASP A 150 12.65 -15.81 -6.07
CA ASP A 150 12.76 -14.91 -7.21
C ASP A 150 11.50 -14.03 -7.31
N PRO A 151 11.60 -12.75 -6.97
CA PRO A 151 10.51 -11.80 -7.12
C PRO A 151 10.04 -11.62 -8.57
N VAL A 152 10.93 -11.86 -9.56
CA VAL A 152 10.59 -11.78 -11.00
C VAL A 152 9.64 -12.89 -11.38
N GLU A 153 9.90 -14.11 -10.92
CA GLU A 153 9.01 -15.26 -11.14
C GLU A 153 7.62 -15.00 -10.54
N GLY A 154 7.59 -14.48 -9.29
CA GLY A 154 6.34 -14.08 -8.66
C GLY A 154 5.58 -13.03 -9.44
N LEU A 155 6.27 -12.00 -9.93
CA LEU A 155 5.66 -10.94 -10.73
C LEU A 155 5.10 -11.48 -12.06
N ARG A 156 5.83 -12.35 -12.75
CA ARG A 156 5.37 -13.03 -13.98
C ARG A 156 4.15 -13.92 -13.73
N ALA A 157 4.11 -14.60 -12.58
CA ALA A 157 2.94 -15.40 -12.21
C ALA A 157 1.69 -14.51 -12.03
N LEU A 158 1.81 -13.35 -11.39
CA LEU A 158 0.72 -12.37 -11.27
C LEU A 158 0.29 -11.83 -12.65
N LEU A 159 1.25 -11.46 -13.49
CA LEU A 159 0.99 -10.94 -14.83
C LEU A 159 0.29 -11.95 -15.76
N SER A 160 0.48 -13.26 -15.54
CA SER A 160 -0.16 -14.33 -16.33
C SER A 160 -1.68 -14.37 -16.17
N VAL A 161 -2.20 -13.80 -15.07
CA VAL A 161 -3.64 -13.77 -14.77
C VAL A 161 -4.21 -12.34 -14.72
N LEU A 162 -3.40 -11.33 -15.08
CA LEU A 162 -3.84 -9.95 -15.16
C LEU A 162 -4.59 -9.68 -16.47
N ALA A 163 -5.81 -9.13 -16.37
CA ALA A 163 -6.61 -8.74 -17.52
C ALA A 163 -5.95 -7.61 -18.33
N PRO A 164 -6.24 -7.51 -19.65
CA PRO A 164 -5.93 -6.30 -20.40
C PRO A 164 -6.56 -5.06 -19.77
N GLY A 165 -5.81 -3.97 -19.66
CA GLY A 165 -6.22 -2.74 -18.96
C GLY A 165 -6.36 -2.87 -17.45
N GLY A 166 -5.89 -3.97 -16.87
CA GLY A 166 -5.80 -4.18 -15.43
C GLY A 166 -4.53 -3.62 -14.83
N GLY A 167 -4.44 -3.66 -13.49
CA GLY A 167 -3.23 -3.23 -12.81
C GLY A 167 -3.02 -3.90 -11.46
N LEU A 168 -1.88 -3.59 -10.88
CA LEU A 168 -1.43 -4.17 -9.61
C LEU A 168 -1.27 -3.11 -8.53
N GLY A 169 -1.57 -3.49 -7.30
CA GLY A 169 -1.12 -2.81 -6.10
C GLY A 169 -0.10 -3.69 -5.38
N LEU A 170 1.07 -3.15 -5.12
CA LEU A 170 2.18 -3.90 -4.53
C LEU A 170 2.67 -3.21 -3.26
N MET A 171 3.01 -4.01 -2.25
CA MET A 171 3.84 -3.55 -1.13
C MET A 171 5.06 -4.44 -0.99
N VAL A 172 6.22 -3.82 -0.91
CA VAL A 172 7.49 -4.48 -0.56
C VAL A 172 8.21 -3.69 0.52
N TYR A 173 9.04 -4.36 1.29
CA TYR A 173 9.86 -3.69 2.31
C TYR A 173 10.90 -2.76 1.69
N ALA A 174 11.18 -1.65 2.40
CA ALA A 174 12.20 -0.67 2.06
C ALA A 174 13.32 -0.65 3.11
N PRO A 175 14.61 -0.47 2.72
CA PRO A 175 15.73 -0.68 3.63
C PRO A 175 15.90 0.43 4.66
N HIS A 176 15.68 1.68 4.30
CA HIS A 176 16.07 2.83 5.14
C HIS A 176 15.21 2.96 6.39
N GLY A 177 13.88 2.86 6.28
CA GLY A 177 12.98 2.86 7.44
C GLY A 177 13.06 1.59 8.29
N ARG A 178 13.67 0.52 7.78
CA ARG A 178 13.95 -0.74 8.51
C ARG A 178 15.35 -0.80 9.11
N THR A 179 15.98 0.36 9.33
CA THR A 179 17.32 0.43 9.94
C THR A 179 17.35 -0.29 11.28
N GLY A 180 18.29 -1.22 11.42
CA GLY A 180 18.48 -2.07 12.61
C GLY A 180 17.81 -3.44 12.51
N VAL A 181 16.84 -3.66 11.63
CA VAL A 181 16.17 -4.97 11.46
C VAL A 181 17.17 -6.01 10.95
N TYR A 182 17.81 -5.75 9.83
CA TYR A 182 18.71 -6.71 9.17
C TYR A 182 19.93 -7.06 10.03
N MET A 183 20.41 -6.10 10.84
CA MET A 183 21.46 -6.33 11.84
C MET A 183 21.03 -7.35 12.90
N LEU A 184 19.78 -7.23 13.39
CA LEU A 184 19.26 -8.16 14.38
C LEU A 184 18.89 -9.51 13.77
N GLN A 185 18.38 -9.54 12.55
CA GLN A 185 18.18 -10.80 11.84
C GLN A 185 19.50 -11.57 11.69
N GLU A 186 20.61 -10.88 11.36
CA GLU A 186 21.93 -11.50 11.28
C GLU A 186 22.36 -12.06 12.66
N ALA A 187 22.25 -11.26 13.72
CA ALA A 187 22.57 -11.71 15.07
C ALA A 187 21.71 -12.91 15.52
N LEU A 188 20.41 -12.90 15.19
CA LEU A 188 19.50 -13.99 15.53
C LEU A 188 19.74 -15.25 14.71
N ARG A 189 20.27 -15.17 13.49
CA ARG A 189 20.71 -16.38 12.76
C ARG A 189 21.83 -17.12 13.47
N LEU A 190 22.65 -16.41 14.24
CA LEU A 190 23.72 -17.04 15.07
C LEU A 190 23.19 -17.64 16.37
N LEU A 191 22.16 -17.05 16.97
CA LEU A 191 21.64 -17.43 18.29
C LEU A 191 20.44 -18.36 18.26
N ALA A 192 19.68 -18.34 17.19
CA ALA A 192 18.47 -19.11 16.95
C ALA A 192 18.55 -19.83 15.60
N PRO A 193 19.32 -20.92 15.50
CA PRO A 193 19.50 -21.66 14.25
C PRO A 193 18.17 -22.02 13.59
N ALA A 194 18.21 -22.12 12.28
CA ALA A 194 16.99 -22.29 11.49
C ALA A 194 16.35 -23.69 11.61
N ASP A 195 17.03 -24.65 12.18
CA ASP A 195 16.58 -26.04 12.47
C ASP A 195 15.91 -26.17 13.84
N GLU A 196 15.96 -25.12 14.67
CA GLU A 196 15.19 -25.11 15.92
C GLU A 196 13.70 -24.83 15.67
N ALA A 197 12.86 -25.38 16.57
CA ALA A 197 11.41 -25.16 16.51
C ALA A 197 11.06 -23.65 16.60
N PRO A 198 10.02 -23.19 15.89
CA PRO A 198 9.63 -21.77 15.87
C PRO A 198 9.45 -21.14 17.26
N ALA A 199 8.89 -21.88 18.22
CA ALA A 199 8.70 -21.39 19.58
C ALA A 199 10.02 -21.17 20.34
N ALA A 200 11.02 -22.04 20.15
CA ALA A 200 12.34 -21.90 20.75
C ALA A 200 13.07 -20.66 20.18
N ARG A 201 13.04 -20.49 18.85
CA ARG A 201 13.59 -19.33 18.16
C ARG A 201 12.96 -18.03 18.65
N LEU A 202 11.62 -18.04 18.82
CA LEU A 202 10.89 -16.87 19.33
C LEU A 202 11.31 -16.52 20.77
N ASP A 203 11.51 -17.52 21.66
CA ASP A 203 11.97 -17.27 23.02
C ASP A 203 13.38 -16.64 23.01
N VAL A 204 14.29 -17.13 22.16
CA VAL A 204 15.61 -16.51 21.98
C VAL A 204 15.48 -15.06 21.53
N ALA A 205 14.66 -14.76 20.51
CA ALA A 205 14.44 -13.39 20.02
C ALA A 205 13.90 -12.48 21.14
N LYS A 206 12.91 -12.93 21.91
CA LYS A 206 12.37 -12.20 23.07
C LYS A 206 13.44 -11.90 24.13
N ARG A 207 14.35 -12.83 24.38
CA ARG A 207 15.47 -12.62 25.33
C ARG A 207 16.45 -11.60 24.79
N VAL A 208 16.84 -11.70 23.52
CA VAL A 208 17.71 -10.71 22.85
C VAL A 208 17.09 -9.32 22.94
N MET A 209 15.83 -9.17 22.60
CA MET A 209 15.14 -7.86 22.64
C MET A 209 15.12 -7.23 24.03
N ARG A 210 14.96 -8.03 25.10
CA ARG A 210 15.01 -7.52 26.49
C ARG A 210 16.37 -6.97 26.89
N HIS A 211 17.46 -7.51 26.34
CA HIS A 211 18.83 -7.14 26.67
C HIS A 211 19.50 -6.29 25.63
N LEU A 212 18.76 -5.84 24.61
CA LEU A 212 19.29 -5.05 23.53
C LEU A 212 19.83 -3.70 24.07
N PRO A 213 21.09 -3.33 23.77
CA PRO A 213 21.67 -2.07 24.25
C PRO A 213 20.97 -0.86 23.61
N GLU A 214 21.04 0.30 24.29
CA GLU A 214 20.45 1.55 23.76
C GLU A 214 21.13 2.04 22.48
N THR A 215 22.31 1.57 22.19
CA THR A 215 23.03 1.87 20.95
C THR A 215 22.49 1.09 19.74
N ALA A 216 21.69 0.04 19.94
CA ALA A 216 21.13 -0.74 18.86
C ALA A 216 20.18 0.10 17.99
N TRP A 217 20.37 0.05 16.68
CA TRP A 217 19.59 0.86 15.75
C TRP A 217 18.09 0.56 15.79
N LEU A 218 17.67 -0.70 15.91
CA LEU A 218 16.26 -1.03 16.02
C LEU A 218 15.60 -0.41 17.26
N ARG A 219 16.33 -0.36 18.40
CA ARG A 219 15.83 0.29 19.62
C ARG A 219 15.61 1.79 19.45
N ARG A 220 16.34 2.42 18.54
CA ARG A 220 16.25 3.84 18.20
C ARG A 220 15.30 4.12 17.03
N ASN A 221 14.82 3.07 16.36
CA ASN A 221 13.92 3.19 15.24
C ASN A 221 12.49 3.38 15.72
N GLY A 222 12.00 4.63 15.68
CA GLY A 222 10.63 4.98 16.03
C GLY A 222 9.59 4.75 14.93
N PHE A 223 9.98 4.15 13.79
CA PHE A 223 9.11 3.96 12.63
C PHE A 223 8.60 2.52 12.51
N LEU A 224 9.11 1.61 13.34
CA LEU A 224 8.75 0.19 13.34
C LEU A 224 8.30 -0.21 14.74
N ASP A 225 7.10 -0.76 14.83
CA ASP A 225 6.50 -1.19 16.07
C ASP A 225 5.98 -2.65 16.06
N ASP A 226 6.14 -3.39 14.96
CA ASP A 226 5.69 -4.78 14.82
C ASP A 226 6.24 -5.68 15.92
N HIS A 227 7.49 -5.49 16.30
CA HIS A 227 8.15 -6.23 17.41
C HIS A 227 7.66 -5.80 18.79
N ILE A 228 6.93 -4.70 18.90
CA ILE A 228 6.34 -4.17 20.14
C ILE A 228 4.85 -4.48 20.18
N ASN A 229 4.12 -4.05 19.14
CA ASN A 229 2.66 -4.06 19.09
C ASN A 229 2.09 -5.27 18.31
N GLY A 230 2.88 -5.92 17.45
CA GLY A 230 2.47 -7.06 16.64
C GLY A 230 2.43 -8.40 17.39
N GLY A 231 2.83 -8.42 18.66
CA GLY A 231 2.92 -9.64 19.47
C GLY A 231 3.93 -10.65 18.91
N ASP A 232 3.71 -11.93 19.18
CA ASP A 232 4.60 -13.02 18.76
C ASP A 232 4.72 -13.12 17.23
N ALA A 233 3.62 -12.95 16.53
CA ALA A 233 3.59 -13.01 15.08
C ALA A 233 4.37 -11.85 14.45
N GLY A 234 4.21 -10.61 14.95
CA GLY A 234 4.94 -9.45 14.47
C GLY A 234 6.44 -9.52 14.78
N LEU A 235 6.80 -9.96 15.98
CA LEU A 235 8.21 -10.18 16.36
C LEU A 235 8.86 -11.25 15.47
N TYR A 236 8.16 -12.36 15.22
CA TYR A 236 8.66 -13.44 14.39
C TYR A 236 8.83 -13.00 12.94
N ASP A 237 7.81 -12.37 12.38
CA ASP A 237 7.85 -11.89 11.00
C ASP A 237 8.95 -10.86 10.77
N LEU A 238 9.12 -9.92 11.70
CA LEU A 238 10.14 -8.87 11.58
C LEU A 238 11.58 -9.39 11.70
N LEU A 239 11.84 -10.31 12.66
CA LEU A 239 13.22 -10.63 13.05
C LEU A 239 13.66 -12.07 12.76
N LEU A 240 12.72 -13.00 12.56
CA LEU A 240 13.01 -14.43 12.39
C LEU A 240 12.56 -14.97 11.03
N ASN A 241 12.01 -14.12 10.17
CA ASN A 241 11.60 -14.52 8.82
C ASN A 241 12.82 -15.11 8.07
N PRO A 242 12.68 -16.32 7.50
CA PRO A 242 13.80 -16.99 6.84
C PRO A 242 14.21 -16.33 5.53
N ARG A 243 13.35 -15.53 4.95
CA ARG A 243 13.60 -14.80 3.69
C ARG A 243 12.92 -13.44 3.73
N ASP A 244 13.72 -12.39 3.82
CA ASP A 244 13.30 -10.99 3.84
C ASP A 244 14.29 -10.17 3.03
N ARG A 245 13.83 -9.57 1.92
CA ARG A 245 14.61 -8.69 1.06
C ARG A 245 13.93 -7.34 0.95
N ALA A 246 14.62 -6.26 1.30
CA ALA A 246 14.12 -4.91 1.03
C ALA A 246 14.52 -4.44 -0.37
N PHE A 247 13.76 -3.50 -0.91
CA PHE A 247 13.99 -2.84 -2.18
C PHE A 247 14.08 -1.33 -1.97
N THR A 248 15.08 -0.71 -2.55
CA THR A 248 15.10 0.75 -2.72
C THR A 248 14.14 1.17 -3.84
N VAL A 249 13.79 2.46 -3.92
CA VAL A 249 13.01 3.02 -5.02
C VAL A 249 13.56 2.59 -6.39
N ARG A 250 14.89 2.66 -6.58
CA ARG A 250 15.53 2.31 -7.85
C ARG A 250 15.42 0.82 -8.17
N GLU A 251 15.64 -0.04 -7.17
CA GLU A 251 15.55 -1.50 -7.36
C GLU A 251 14.11 -1.93 -7.66
N LEU A 252 13.11 -1.39 -6.94
CA LEU A 252 11.71 -1.69 -7.21
C LEU A 252 11.29 -1.19 -8.59
N HIS A 253 11.67 0.04 -8.94
CA HIS A 253 11.38 0.58 -10.27
C HIS A 253 12.02 -0.28 -11.38
N ALA A 254 13.29 -0.67 -11.23
CA ALA A 254 13.98 -1.51 -12.20
C ALA A 254 13.32 -2.90 -12.34
N LEU A 255 12.89 -3.51 -11.23
CA LEU A 255 12.16 -4.78 -11.23
C LEU A 255 10.85 -4.66 -12.04
N LEU A 256 10.05 -3.64 -11.77
CA LEU A 256 8.77 -3.42 -12.42
C LEU A 256 8.92 -3.09 -13.91
N ALA A 257 9.84 -2.17 -14.24
CA ALA A 257 10.12 -1.78 -15.61
C ALA A 257 10.69 -2.95 -16.45
N GLY A 258 11.50 -3.82 -15.84
CA GLY A 258 12.03 -5.03 -16.47
C GLY A 258 10.96 -6.03 -16.89
N GLU A 259 9.81 -6.02 -16.23
CA GLU A 259 8.65 -6.84 -16.56
C GLU A 259 7.54 -6.06 -17.28
N GLY A 260 7.89 -4.92 -17.91
CA GLY A 260 6.98 -4.12 -18.74
C GLY A 260 5.91 -3.36 -17.97
N LEU A 261 6.11 -3.10 -16.68
CA LEU A 261 5.19 -2.34 -15.84
C LEU A 261 5.62 -0.88 -15.69
N ALA A 262 4.65 0.03 -15.72
CA ALA A 262 4.81 1.44 -15.38
C ALA A 262 4.14 1.75 -14.03
N VAL A 263 4.87 2.39 -13.13
CA VAL A 263 4.33 2.88 -11.86
C VAL A 263 3.41 4.07 -12.17
N THR A 264 2.16 4.00 -11.70
CA THR A 264 1.18 5.08 -11.79
C THR A 264 1.13 5.93 -10.53
N CYS A 265 1.46 5.32 -9.38
CA CYS A 265 1.54 6.00 -8.09
C CYS A 265 2.53 5.30 -7.15
N TRP A 266 3.42 6.06 -6.54
CA TRP A 266 4.05 5.76 -5.26
C TRP A 266 3.08 6.27 -4.20
N VAL A 267 2.52 5.39 -3.37
CA VAL A 267 1.45 5.79 -2.44
C VAL A 267 1.95 6.81 -1.43
N GLU A 268 1.13 7.85 -1.25
CA GLU A 268 1.49 9.11 -0.63
C GLU A 268 2.66 9.79 -1.38
N PRO A 269 2.42 10.25 -2.63
CA PRO A 269 3.47 10.79 -3.50
C PRO A 269 4.35 11.87 -2.83
N ALA A 270 3.80 12.63 -1.89
CA ALA A 270 4.54 13.64 -1.12
C ALA A 270 5.73 13.07 -0.33
N ARG A 271 5.72 11.78 0.04
CA ARG A 271 6.87 11.12 0.69
C ARG A 271 8.05 10.95 -0.23
N TYR A 272 7.80 10.95 -1.54
CA TYR A 272 8.79 10.75 -2.59
C TYR A 272 9.19 12.06 -3.28
N ASP A 273 8.77 13.22 -2.72
CA ASP A 273 9.23 14.54 -3.12
C ASP A 273 10.27 15.07 -2.12
N PRO A 274 11.55 15.26 -2.53
CA PRO A 274 12.58 15.76 -1.65
C PRO A 274 12.53 17.28 -1.44
N ILE A 275 11.75 18.02 -2.21
CA ILE A 275 11.68 19.50 -2.17
C ILE A 275 11.33 20.03 -0.78
N PRO A 276 10.32 19.50 -0.06
CA PRO A 276 10.01 19.97 1.29
C PRO A 276 11.13 19.72 2.31
N LEU A 277 12.01 18.73 2.04
CA LEU A 277 13.14 18.38 2.92
C LEU A 277 14.35 19.28 2.70
N LEU A 278 14.39 20.07 1.61
CA LEU A 278 15.52 20.87 1.19
C LEU A 278 15.12 22.35 1.05
N PRO A 279 15.15 23.14 2.12
CA PRO A 279 14.73 24.54 2.10
C PRO A 279 15.69 25.46 1.30
N ASP A 280 16.96 25.06 1.11
CA ASP A 280 17.94 25.84 0.36
C ASP A 280 17.58 25.92 -1.14
N PRO A 281 17.39 27.13 -1.73
CA PRO A 281 17.03 27.27 -3.14
C PRO A 281 18.07 26.67 -4.11
N ARG A 282 19.35 26.66 -3.74
CA ARG A 282 20.41 26.09 -4.59
C ARG A 282 20.33 24.57 -4.65
N LEU A 283 19.91 23.92 -3.54
CA LEU A 283 19.64 22.49 -3.52
C LEU A 283 18.38 22.15 -4.30
N ARG A 284 17.32 22.95 -4.16
CA ARG A 284 16.08 22.78 -4.94
C ARG A 284 16.32 22.79 -6.44
N ALA A 285 17.10 23.74 -6.95
CA ALA A 285 17.48 23.79 -8.36
C ALA A 285 18.19 22.53 -8.85
N ARG A 286 19.00 21.90 -7.98
CA ARG A 286 19.63 20.61 -8.31
C ARG A 286 18.62 19.47 -8.33
N VAL A 287 17.66 19.45 -7.41
CA VAL A 287 16.58 18.44 -7.38
C VAL A 287 15.70 18.54 -8.63
N GLU A 288 15.39 19.75 -9.06
CA GLU A 288 14.56 20.00 -10.27
C GLU A 288 15.20 19.44 -11.55
N ALA A 289 16.54 19.37 -11.60
CA ALA A 289 17.27 18.76 -12.70
C ALA A 289 17.28 17.22 -12.69
N LEU A 290 16.85 16.57 -11.60
CA LEU A 290 16.81 15.11 -11.51
C LEU A 290 15.55 14.55 -12.20
N GLY A 291 15.70 13.35 -12.76
CA GLY A 291 14.55 12.58 -13.24
C GLY A 291 13.64 12.12 -12.09
N PRO A 292 12.38 11.73 -12.40
CA PRO A 292 11.38 11.38 -11.36
C PRO A 292 11.84 10.30 -10.39
N ILE A 293 12.51 9.25 -10.88
CA ILE A 293 12.98 8.13 -10.04
C ILE A 293 14.13 8.55 -9.14
N ASP A 294 15.05 9.39 -9.65
CA ASP A 294 16.17 9.91 -8.84
C ASP A 294 15.68 10.87 -7.76
N ARG A 295 14.64 11.66 -8.04
CA ARG A 295 13.98 12.49 -7.03
C ARG A 295 13.35 11.63 -5.92
N ALA A 296 12.60 10.59 -6.30
CA ALA A 296 11.98 9.68 -5.35
C ALA A 296 13.02 8.93 -4.50
N ALA A 297 14.12 8.46 -5.12
CA ALA A 297 15.22 7.81 -4.40
C ALA A 297 15.96 8.78 -3.46
N LEU A 298 16.09 10.05 -3.86
CA LEU A 298 16.66 11.09 -3.00
C LEU A 298 15.79 11.35 -1.79
N ALA A 299 14.46 11.45 -1.99
CA ALA A 299 13.48 11.64 -0.89
C ALA A 299 13.54 10.46 0.09
N GLU A 300 13.50 9.21 -0.39
CA GLU A 300 13.65 8.01 0.42
C GLU A 300 14.91 8.06 1.30
N THR A 301 16.03 8.42 0.69
CA THR A 301 17.34 8.43 1.38
C THR A 301 17.42 9.57 2.41
N LEU A 302 16.92 10.76 2.08
CA LEU A 302 16.95 11.91 3.00
C LEU A 302 15.99 11.74 4.18
N ALA A 303 14.79 11.23 3.92
CA ALA A 303 13.78 11.02 4.97
C ALA A 303 14.18 9.86 5.91
N GLY A 304 14.74 8.77 5.37
CA GLY A 304 15.23 7.63 6.14
C GLY A 304 14.15 6.83 6.88
N ASN A 305 12.86 7.18 6.71
CA ASN A 305 11.73 6.62 7.45
C ASN A 305 10.83 5.70 6.63
N VAL A 306 11.10 5.52 5.33
CA VAL A 306 10.30 4.65 4.47
C VAL A 306 10.63 3.20 4.80
N SER A 307 9.74 2.52 5.50
CA SER A 307 9.88 1.10 5.90
C SER A 307 9.30 0.13 4.87
N ALA A 308 8.39 0.60 4.04
CA ALA A 308 7.79 -0.15 2.94
C ALA A 308 7.47 0.79 1.76
N HIS A 309 7.63 0.29 0.55
CA HIS A 309 7.11 0.91 -0.65
C HIS A 309 5.75 0.33 -0.99
N ILE A 310 4.77 1.20 -1.18
CA ILE A 310 3.47 0.84 -1.71
C ILE A 310 3.33 1.52 -3.07
N VAL A 311 3.03 0.74 -4.11
CA VAL A 311 2.91 1.27 -5.46
C VAL A 311 1.68 0.71 -6.16
N TYR A 312 1.11 1.53 -7.05
CA TYR A 312 0.21 1.07 -8.10
C TYR A 312 0.96 1.06 -9.43
N CYS A 313 0.75 0.02 -10.22
CA CYS A 313 1.34 -0.10 -11.55
C CYS A 313 0.41 -0.79 -12.54
N VAL A 314 0.61 -0.51 -13.81
CA VAL A 314 -0.12 -1.07 -14.95
C VAL A 314 0.89 -1.51 -16.00
N ARG A 315 0.47 -2.29 -17.02
CA ARG A 315 1.33 -2.51 -18.18
C ARG A 315 1.68 -1.17 -18.84
N ALA A 316 2.93 -0.99 -19.21
CA ALA A 316 3.43 0.29 -19.70
C ALA A 316 2.75 0.73 -21.01
N ASP A 317 2.43 -0.23 -21.87
CA ASP A 317 1.72 -0.04 -23.14
C ASP A 317 0.19 0.11 -22.98
N GLU A 318 -0.36 -0.22 -21.80
CA GLU A 318 -1.77 -0.08 -21.47
C GLU A 318 -2.06 1.09 -20.53
N ARG A 319 -1.06 1.94 -20.25
CA ARG A 319 -1.20 3.06 -19.34
C ARG A 319 -2.23 4.07 -19.86
N VAL A 320 -3.30 4.25 -19.10
CA VAL A 320 -4.36 5.23 -19.38
C VAL A 320 -3.99 6.57 -18.74
N GLU A 321 -4.17 7.66 -19.49
CA GLU A 321 -4.10 9.01 -18.93
C GLU A 321 -5.25 9.20 -17.93
N ARG A 322 -4.96 9.77 -16.77
CA ARG A 322 -5.99 10.04 -15.75
C ARG A 322 -7.01 11.07 -16.27
N ALA A 323 -8.23 10.96 -15.73
CA ALA A 323 -9.25 11.97 -15.98
C ALA A 323 -8.75 13.35 -15.51
N ASP A 324 -9.14 14.38 -16.24
CA ASP A 324 -8.80 15.75 -15.87
C ASP A 324 -9.58 16.16 -14.63
N PHE A 325 -8.87 16.42 -13.54
CA PHE A 325 -9.48 16.87 -12.29
C PHE A 325 -10.05 18.29 -12.36
N MET A 326 -9.77 19.03 -13.44
CA MET A 326 -10.37 20.33 -13.73
C MET A 326 -11.66 20.23 -14.54
N ALA A 327 -11.98 19.06 -15.09
CA ALA A 327 -13.20 18.86 -15.85
C ALA A 327 -14.44 19.10 -14.98
N ALA A 328 -15.43 19.80 -15.51
CA ALA A 328 -16.63 20.18 -14.76
C ALA A 328 -17.45 18.97 -14.28
N ASP A 329 -17.40 17.86 -15.01
CA ASP A 329 -18.06 16.58 -14.68
C ASP A 329 -17.24 15.65 -13.79
N ALA A 330 -15.96 15.98 -13.52
CA ALA A 330 -15.13 15.20 -12.62
C ALA A 330 -15.71 15.20 -11.19
N VAL A 331 -15.81 14.03 -10.56
CA VAL A 331 -16.34 13.89 -9.19
C VAL A 331 -15.21 13.61 -8.21
N PRO A 332 -14.87 14.57 -7.34
CA PRO A 332 -13.85 14.37 -6.32
C PRO A 332 -14.38 13.52 -5.18
N VAL A 333 -13.53 12.62 -4.67
CA VAL A 333 -13.81 11.77 -3.51
C VAL A 333 -12.68 11.83 -2.51
N LEU A 334 -13.02 11.90 -1.23
CA LEU A 334 -12.04 11.78 -0.15
C LEU A 334 -11.83 10.30 0.19
N ARG A 335 -10.60 9.92 0.47
CA ARG A 335 -10.26 8.51 0.73
C ARG A 335 -10.93 7.97 1.99
N GLU A 336 -10.81 8.63 3.12
CA GLU A 336 -11.30 8.18 4.42
C GLU A 336 -12.05 9.28 5.20
N LEU A 337 -11.41 10.43 5.39
CA LEU A 337 -11.97 11.55 6.13
C LEU A 337 -13.05 12.25 5.35
N SER A 338 -14.04 12.80 6.04
CA SER A 338 -15.01 13.71 5.44
C SER A 338 -14.40 15.06 5.10
N GLY A 339 -15.00 15.78 4.17
CA GLY A 339 -14.58 17.14 3.85
C GLY A 339 -14.64 18.10 5.04
N SER A 340 -15.59 17.91 5.94
CA SER A 340 -15.70 18.70 7.17
C SER A 340 -14.57 18.42 8.16
N GLU A 341 -14.16 17.16 8.33
CA GLU A 341 -13.03 16.79 9.18
C GLU A 341 -11.72 17.36 8.65
N LEU A 342 -11.46 17.22 7.33
CA LEU A 342 -10.27 17.82 6.71
C LEU A 342 -10.27 19.36 6.83
N ALA A 343 -11.40 19.99 6.55
CA ALA A 343 -11.54 21.44 6.67
C ALA A 343 -11.34 21.92 8.11
N GLY A 344 -11.79 21.13 9.10
CA GLY A 344 -11.58 21.40 10.52
C GLY A 344 -10.14 21.23 11.00
N GLY A 345 -9.36 20.41 10.28
CA GLY A 345 -7.93 20.20 10.56
C GLY A 345 -7.00 21.29 9.99
N ILE A 346 -7.52 22.22 9.19
CA ILE A 346 -6.73 23.32 8.64
C ILE A 346 -6.56 24.40 9.72
N ALA A 347 -5.31 24.71 10.06
CA ALA A 347 -4.97 25.76 11.02
C ALA A 347 -5.32 27.17 10.49
N PRO A 348 -5.41 28.21 11.38
CA PRO A 348 -5.74 29.57 10.97
C PRO A 348 -4.80 30.20 9.94
N ASP A 349 -3.56 29.72 9.86
CA ASP A 349 -2.58 30.13 8.86
C ASP A 349 -2.76 29.47 7.49
N GLY A 350 -3.78 28.62 7.35
CA GLY A 350 -4.04 27.86 6.13
C GLY A 350 -3.24 26.56 6.01
N THR A 351 -2.51 26.13 7.03
CA THR A 351 -1.68 24.93 7.00
C THR A 351 -2.44 23.75 7.59
N ILE A 352 -2.35 22.58 6.93
CA ILE A 352 -2.71 21.29 7.50
C ILE A 352 -1.46 20.42 7.59
N THR A 353 -1.22 19.76 8.73
CA THR A 353 -0.05 18.90 8.93
C THR A 353 -0.45 17.44 8.94
N PHE A 354 0.12 16.69 8.04
CA PHE A 354 0.04 15.21 8.05
C PHE A 354 1.30 14.63 8.66
N VAL A 355 1.15 13.50 9.36
CA VAL A 355 2.28 12.76 9.91
C VAL A 355 2.27 11.37 9.30
N VAL A 356 3.37 11.01 8.64
CA VAL A 356 3.53 9.71 7.98
C VAL A 356 4.84 9.11 8.48
N ASP A 357 4.76 8.01 9.22
CA ASP A 357 5.90 7.33 9.83
C ASP A 357 6.86 8.33 10.53
N GLY A 358 6.30 9.22 11.35
CA GLY A 358 7.04 10.26 12.07
C GLY A 358 7.48 11.48 11.23
N LEU A 359 7.43 11.42 9.92
CA LEU A 359 7.68 12.57 9.05
C LEU A 359 6.49 13.52 9.09
N ARG A 360 6.73 14.77 9.49
CA ARG A 360 5.73 15.83 9.49
C ARG A 360 5.73 16.55 8.16
N LEU A 361 4.59 16.52 7.47
CA LEU A 361 4.38 17.16 6.18
C LEU A 361 3.40 18.33 6.37
N PRO A 362 3.87 19.55 6.60
CA PRO A 362 3.03 20.73 6.63
C PRO A 362 2.67 21.13 5.19
N ILE A 363 1.38 21.24 4.90
CA ILE A 363 0.84 21.55 3.58
C ILE A 363 0.08 22.87 3.66
N ALA A 364 0.52 23.87 2.94
CA ALA A 364 -0.20 25.13 2.81
C ALA A 364 -1.34 24.95 1.80
N LEU A 365 -2.55 25.30 2.21
CA LEU A 365 -3.75 25.29 1.38
C LEU A 365 -4.28 26.70 1.15
N PRO A 366 -4.93 26.96 0.00
CA PRO A 366 -5.51 28.27 -0.27
C PRO A 366 -6.65 28.62 0.70
N PRO A 367 -6.93 29.91 0.96
CA PRO A 367 -8.00 30.30 1.89
C PRO A 367 -9.39 29.73 1.58
N LEU A 368 -9.64 29.39 0.31
CA LEU A 368 -10.91 28.80 -0.15
C LEU A 368 -10.99 27.29 0.09
N ALA A 369 -9.88 26.62 0.38
CA ALA A 369 -9.83 25.16 0.57
C ALA A 369 -10.83 24.62 1.60
N PRO A 370 -11.04 25.23 2.79
CA PRO A 370 -12.03 24.75 3.72
C PRO A 370 -13.47 24.75 3.17
N ALA A 371 -13.82 25.75 2.37
CA ALA A 371 -15.15 25.83 1.75
C ALA A 371 -15.31 24.78 0.63
N ILE A 372 -14.29 24.60 -0.19
CA ILE A 372 -14.24 23.56 -1.22
C ILE A 372 -14.39 22.17 -0.58
N LEU A 373 -13.58 21.86 0.41
CA LEU A 373 -13.56 20.53 1.04
C LEU A 373 -14.89 20.13 1.67
N ARG A 374 -15.61 21.09 2.29
CA ARG A 374 -16.94 20.80 2.85
C ARG A 374 -17.98 20.42 1.81
N LEU A 375 -17.75 20.74 0.53
CA LEU A 375 -18.63 20.38 -0.57
C LEU A 375 -18.23 19.05 -1.24
N VAL A 376 -17.05 18.51 -0.95
CA VAL A 376 -16.61 17.21 -1.47
C VAL A 376 -17.30 16.09 -0.70
N ASP A 377 -18.32 15.50 -1.33
CA ASP A 377 -19.13 14.40 -0.76
C ASP A 377 -19.07 13.11 -1.58
N GLY A 378 -18.33 13.12 -2.70
CA GLY A 378 -18.22 12.00 -3.63
C GLY A 378 -19.41 11.86 -4.58
N GLN A 379 -20.27 12.88 -4.66
CA GLN A 379 -21.42 12.94 -5.57
C GLN A 379 -21.39 14.22 -6.42
N ARG A 380 -21.08 15.35 -5.79
CA ARG A 380 -20.95 16.63 -6.51
C ARG A 380 -19.75 16.61 -7.45
N SER A 381 -19.99 17.03 -8.67
CA SER A 381 -18.93 17.31 -9.63
C SER A 381 -18.17 18.60 -9.27
N VAL A 382 -17.02 18.79 -9.89
CA VAL A 382 -16.25 20.04 -9.79
C VAL A 382 -17.09 21.24 -10.23
N GLY A 383 -17.91 21.07 -11.28
CA GLY A 383 -18.85 22.09 -11.75
C GLY A 383 -19.92 22.43 -10.72
N ASP A 384 -20.48 21.42 -10.03
CA ASP A 384 -21.47 21.64 -8.97
C ASP A 384 -20.86 22.41 -7.77
N ILE A 385 -19.64 22.05 -7.38
CA ILE A 385 -18.89 22.75 -6.32
C ILE A 385 -18.61 24.20 -6.72
N ALA A 386 -18.17 24.43 -7.97
CA ALA A 386 -17.93 25.77 -8.51
C ALA A 386 -19.21 26.61 -8.50
N ALA A 387 -20.33 26.05 -8.95
CA ALA A 387 -21.62 26.73 -9.01
C ALA A 387 -22.13 27.12 -7.61
N GLU A 388 -22.01 26.23 -6.63
CA GLU A 388 -22.37 26.48 -5.23
C GLU A 388 -21.55 27.63 -4.63
N LEU A 389 -20.24 27.66 -4.89
CA LEU A 389 -19.35 28.72 -4.40
C LEU A 389 -19.54 30.04 -5.14
N ALA A 390 -19.91 30.00 -6.43
CA ALA A 390 -20.26 31.19 -7.19
C ALA A 390 -21.49 31.91 -6.62
N GLN A 391 -22.51 31.16 -6.16
CA GLN A 391 -23.68 31.74 -5.46
C GLN A 391 -23.29 32.47 -4.16
N ARG A 392 -22.13 32.13 -3.59
CA ARG A 392 -21.57 32.78 -2.39
C ARG A 392 -20.54 33.86 -2.72
N GLY A 393 -20.47 34.28 -4.00
CA GLY A 393 -19.61 35.37 -4.47
C GLY A 393 -18.20 34.98 -4.87
N THR A 394 -17.90 33.69 -5.02
CA THR A 394 -16.57 33.24 -5.48
C THR A 394 -16.49 33.35 -7.01
N GLY A 395 -15.53 34.12 -7.52
CA GLY A 395 -15.29 34.22 -8.97
C GLY A 395 -14.66 32.93 -9.54
N VAL A 396 -14.92 32.65 -10.81
CA VAL A 396 -14.47 31.45 -11.52
C VAL A 396 -12.96 31.24 -11.40
N GLU A 397 -12.16 32.24 -11.75
CA GLU A 397 -10.71 32.15 -11.69
C GLU A 397 -10.17 31.91 -10.26
N ALA A 398 -10.82 32.49 -9.24
CA ALA A 398 -10.45 32.28 -7.85
C ALA A 398 -10.72 30.83 -7.42
N PHE A 399 -11.85 30.27 -7.85
CA PHE A 399 -12.19 28.88 -7.64
C PHE A 399 -11.16 27.96 -8.34
N GLU A 400 -10.91 28.13 -9.62
CA GLU A 400 -10.00 27.29 -10.40
C GLU A 400 -8.59 27.24 -9.80
N ARG A 401 -8.03 28.41 -9.41
CA ARG A 401 -6.73 28.47 -8.74
C ARG A 401 -6.74 27.73 -7.40
N ALA A 402 -7.78 27.95 -6.60
CA ALA A 402 -7.90 27.31 -5.30
C ALA A 402 -8.14 25.80 -5.42
N TRP A 403 -8.98 25.38 -6.38
CA TRP A 403 -9.25 23.98 -6.66
C TRP A 403 -7.98 23.25 -7.08
N ARG A 404 -7.25 23.76 -8.06
CA ARG A 404 -5.99 23.19 -8.54
C ARG A 404 -4.99 22.98 -7.41
N ALA A 405 -4.80 23.98 -6.56
CA ALA A 405 -3.89 23.91 -5.43
C ALA A 405 -4.36 22.91 -4.36
N THR A 406 -5.67 22.92 -4.03
CA THR A 406 -6.24 22.02 -3.03
C THR A 406 -6.19 20.57 -3.49
N PHE A 407 -6.63 20.30 -4.74
CA PHE A 407 -6.64 18.96 -5.31
C PHE A 407 -5.21 18.39 -5.37
N GLY A 408 -4.28 19.11 -5.99
CA GLY A 408 -2.91 18.65 -6.15
C GLY A 408 -2.20 18.39 -4.81
N ALA A 409 -2.40 19.24 -3.82
CA ALA A 409 -1.83 19.06 -2.49
C ALA A 409 -2.36 17.80 -1.79
N LEU A 410 -3.66 17.54 -1.85
CA LEU A 410 -4.29 16.40 -1.18
C LEU A 410 -4.20 15.09 -1.98
N GLU A 411 -4.13 15.15 -3.31
CA GLU A 411 -3.80 14.00 -4.16
C GLU A 411 -2.38 13.49 -3.86
N ASN A 412 -1.42 14.40 -3.71
CA ASN A 412 -0.05 14.05 -3.30
C ASN A 412 0.05 13.38 -1.92
N LEU A 413 -0.97 13.55 -1.10
CA LEU A 413 -1.10 12.85 0.18
C LEU A 413 -2.01 11.62 0.10
N ASN A 414 -2.49 11.27 -1.10
CA ASN A 414 -3.44 10.18 -1.31
C ASN A 414 -4.74 10.35 -0.50
N ARG A 415 -5.23 11.60 -0.34
CA ARG A 415 -6.42 11.93 0.46
C ARG A 415 -7.60 12.39 -0.38
N LEU A 416 -7.36 13.06 -1.51
CA LEU A 416 -8.38 13.53 -2.45
C LEU A 416 -8.12 12.91 -3.81
N LEU A 417 -9.08 12.17 -4.33
CA LEU A 417 -8.98 11.36 -5.54
C LEU A 417 -10.17 11.69 -6.45
N LEU A 418 -10.19 11.13 -7.66
CA LEU A 418 -11.37 11.16 -8.53
C LEU A 418 -12.12 9.83 -8.45
N ALA A 419 -13.43 9.90 -8.41
CA ALA A 419 -14.32 8.73 -8.48
C ALA A 419 -14.29 8.10 -9.88
N ALA A 420 -14.64 6.82 -9.95
CA ALA A 420 -15.02 6.18 -11.21
C ALA A 420 -16.27 6.89 -11.77
N PRO A 421 -16.34 7.14 -13.11
CA PRO A 421 -17.52 7.76 -13.71
C PRO A 421 -18.77 6.89 -13.50
N VAL A 422 -19.89 7.53 -13.22
CA VAL A 422 -21.19 6.90 -13.22
C VAL A 422 -21.57 6.76 -14.69
N GLY A 423 -21.69 5.53 -15.20
CA GLY A 423 -21.98 5.24 -16.61
C GLY A 423 -23.40 5.64 -17.02
#